data_9e8768641c0cab86c4a9adf8989bb8b2
#
_entry.id   9e8768641c0cab86c4a9adf8989bb8b2
#
_cell.length_a   1.000
_cell.length_b   1.000
_cell.length_c   1.000
_cell.angle_alpha   90.00
_cell.angle_beta   90.00
_cell.angle_gamma   90.00
#
_symmetry.space_group_name_H-M   'P 1'
#
loop_
_entity.id
_entity.type
_entity.pdbx_description
1 polymer ?
#
loop_
_entity_poly.entity_id
_entity_poly.type
_entity_poly.pdbx_seq_one_letter_code
_entity_poly.pdbx_strand_id
1 'polypeptide(L)'
;MWMGKKGATDEQIDEALEISQSKEFVDSKQGRLDYVIEQGGKNLSGGQRQRLTIARAIVRKPDVLILDDSASALDFATDAALRKAIRGMNNSPTVFIVSQRAASLMYADLIIVLDDGKVAGMGTHDELLANCEVYKEIYESQFKKADSEGGVA
;
A
#
# COMPACT_ATOMS: atom_id res chain seq x y z
N MET A 1 14.29 3.67 -11.30
CA MET A 1 13.63 4.87 -10.70
C MET A 1 13.45 6.00 -11.69
N TRP A 2 14.39 6.25 -12.62
CA TRP A 2 14.25 7.35 -13.61
C TRP A 2 12.96 7.30 -14.46
N MET A 3 12.35 6.12 -14.63
CA MET A 3 11.02 5.99 -15.27
C MET A 3 9.88 6.60 -14.45
N GLY A 4 10.07 6.87 -13.16
CA GLY A 4 9.11 7.57 -12.32
C GLY A 4 9.11 9.07 -12.60
N LYS A 5 10.27 9.70 -12.46
CA LYS A 5 10.49 11.13 -12.69
C LYS A 5 11.84 11.33 -13.36
N LYS A 6 11.83 11.79 -14.63
CA LYS A 6 13.06 12.12 -15.34
C LYS A 6 13.78 13.27 -14.64
N GLY A 7 15.07 13.08 -14.31
CA GLY A 7 15.87 14.08 -13.61
C GLY A 7 15.60 14.20 -12.11
N ALA A 8 15.01 13.15 -11.47
CA ALA A 8 14.94 13.09 -10.02
C ALA A 8 16.36 13.04 -9.43
N THR A 9 16.61 13.79 -8.35
CA THR A 9 17.86 13.71 -7.60
C THR A 9 17.90 12.46 -6.73
N ASP A 10 19.10 12.04 -6.29
CA ASP A 10 19.25 10.87 -5.41
C ASP A 10 18.49 11.07 -4.09
N GLU A 11 18.45 12.29 -3.55
CA GLU A 11 17.69 12.60 -2.34
C GLU A 11 16.18 12.41 -2.54
N GLN A 12 15.64 12.81 -3.71
CA GLN A 12 14.22 12.60 -4.04
C GLN A 12 13.90 11.11 -4.21
N ILE A 13 14.84 10.34 -4.75
CA ILE A 13 14.70 8.90 -4.88
C ILE A 13 14.75 8.25 -3.51
N ASP A 14 15.68 8.66 -2.63
CA ASP A 14 15.80 8.15 -1.27
C ASP A 14 14.56 8.43 -0.42
N GLU A 15 14.03 9.65 -0.48
CA GLU A 15 12.75 10.00 0.17
C GLU A 15 11.63 9.05 -0.29
N ALA A 16 11.51 8.81 -1.59
CA ALA A 16 10.50 7.91 -2.13
C ALA A 16 10.72 6.44 -1.71
N LEU A 17 11.97 6.00 -1.59
CA LEU A 17 12.32 4.66 -1.11
C LEU A 17 12.00 4.51 0.38
N GLU A 18 12.23 5.53 1.19
CA GLU A 18 11.85 5.52 2.61
C GLU A 18 10.34 5.42 2.78
N ILE A 19 9.57 6.28 2.11
CA ILE A 19 8.11 6.27 2.17
C ILE A 19 7.55 4.91 1.74
N SER A 20 8.08 4.34 0.65
CA SER A 20 7.65 3.03 0.13
C SER A 20 8.17 1.82 0.91
N GLN A 21 8.89 2.02 2.02
CA GLN A 21 9.52 0.96 2.81
C GLN A 21 10.51 0.10 1.98
N SER A 22 11.19 0.73 1.01
CA SER A 22 12.08 0.06 0.07
C SER A 22 13.55 0.32 0.34
N LYS A 23 13.88 1.33 1.13
CA LYS A 23 15.25 1.83 1.29
C LYS A 23 16.22 0.74 1.79
N GLU A 24 15.85 0.03 2.84
CA GLU A 24 16.69 -0.99 3.46
C GLU A 24 17.15 -2.06 2.44
N PHE A 25 16.20 -2.63 1.68
CA PHE A 25 16.59 -3.67 0.72
C PHE A 25 17.34 -3.10 -0.49
N VAL A 26 17.08 -1.85 -0.90
CA VAL A 26 17.85 -1.19 -1.98
C VAL A 26 19.28 -0.94 -1.53
N ASP A 27 19.46 -0.43 -0.31
CA ASP A 27 20.77 -0.17 0.27
C ASP A 27 21.59 -1.46 0.47
N SER A 28 20.93 -2.61 0.67
CA SER A 28 21.60 -3.92 0.74
C SER A 28 22.08 -4.48 -0.60
N LYS A 29 21.66 -3.89 -1.73
CA LYS A 29 22.06 -4.36 -3.06
C LYS A 29 23.41 -3.78 -3.47
N GLN A 30 24.25 -4.62 -4.09
CA GLN A 30 25.51 -4.15 -4.68
C GLN A 30 25.21 -3.13 -5.79
N GLY A 31 25.83 -1.95 -5.69
CA GLY A 31 25.55 -0.84 -6.61
C GLY A 31 24.32 -0.01 -6.25
N ARG A 32 23.58 -0.38 -5.19
CA ARG A 32 22.46 0.40 -4.62
C ARG A 32 21.46 0.87 -5.71
N LEU A 33 21.41 2.14 -6.05
CA LEU A 33 20.52 2.70 -7.09
C LEU A 33 20.86 2.21 -8.51
N ASP A 34 22.10 1.79 -8.74
CA ASP A 34 22.57 1.27 -10.01
C ASP A 34 22.38 -0.26 -10.12
N TYR A 35 21.79 -0.90 -9.10
CA TYR A 35 21.50 -2.33 -9.15
C TYR A 35 20.60 -2.66 -10.33
N VAL A 36 21.05 -3.62 -11.16
CA VAL A 36 20.33 -4.04 -12.37
C VAL A 36 19.13 -4.90 -11.99
N ILE A 37 17.95 -4.41 -12.33
CA ILE A 37 16.72 -5.18 -12.20
C ILE A 37 16.48 -5.93 -13.50
N GLU A 38 16.37 -7.26 -13.40
CA GLU A 38 16.08 -8.12 -14.55
C GLU A 38 14.69 -7.85 -15.14
N GLN A 39 14.48 -8.24 -16.38
CA GLN A 39 13.21 -8.08 -17.07
C GLN A 39 12.05 -8.69 -16.25
N GLY A 40 11.02 -7.89 -15.99
CA GLY A 40 9.89 -8.28 -15.14
C GLY A 40 10.22 -8.36 -13.65
N GLY A 41 11.40 -7.90 -13.21
CA GLY A 41 11.81 -7.91 -11.80
C GLY A 41 12.01 -9.31 -11.24
N LYS A 42 12.47 -10.27 -12.04
CA LYS A 42 12.63 -11.69 -11.65
C LYS A 42 13.58 -11.89 -10.48
N ASN A 43 14.55 -10.98 -10.31
CA ASN A 43 15.51 -10.99 -9.21
C ASN A 43 15.02 -10.23 -7.96
N LEU A 44 13.72 -9.92 -7.89
CA LEU A 44 13.05 -9.27 -6.74
C LEU A 44 11.88 -10.12 -6.25
N SER A 45 11.62 -10.11 -4.95
CA SER A 45 10.38 -10.68 -4.41
C SER A 45 9.14 -9.90 -4.85
N GLY A 46 7.95 -10.48 -4.74
CA GLY A 46 6.69 -9.81 -5.06
C GLY A 46 6.52 -8.50 -4.28
N GLY A 47 6.75 -8.53 -2.98
CA GLY A 47 6.67 -7.34 -2.12
C GLY A 47 7.73 -6.28 -2.45
N GLN A 48 8.97 -6.68 -2.80
CA GLN A 48 9.99 -5.74 -3.25
C GLN A 48 9.61 -5.04 -4.54
N ARG A 49 9.08 -5.78 -5.53
CA ARG A 49 8.58 -5.19 -6.78
C ARG A 49 7.45 -4.21 -6.54
N GLN A 50 6.50 -4.59 -5.68
CA GLN A 50 5.34 -3.76 -5.34
C GLN A 50 5.77 -2.45 -4.68
N ARG A 51 6.62 -2.51 -3.66
CA ARG A 51 7.16 -1.33 -2.98
C ARG A 51 7.94 -0.41 -3.91
N LEU A 52 8.77 -0.95 -4.82
CA LEU A 52 9.47 -0.13 -5.82
C LEU A 52 8.51 0.51 -6.83
N THR A 53 7.38 -0.14 -7.15
CA THR A 53 6.35 0.44 -8.01
C THR A 53 5.68 1.63 -7.30
N ILE A 54 5.42 1.52 -6.01
CA ILE A 54 4.91 2.60 -5.17
C ILE A 54 5.94 3.75 -5.08
N ALA A 55 7.22 3.45 -4.80
CA ALA A 55 8.29 4.45 -4.80
C ALA A 55 8.35 5.25 -6.11
N ARG A 56 8.18 4.55 -7.24
CA ARG A 56 8.16 5.17 -8.57
C ARG A 56 6.99 6.13 -8.77
N ALA A 57 5.84 5.89 -8.16
CA ALA A 57 4.71 6.82 -8.16
C ALA A 57 4.98 8.02 -7.24
N ILE A 58 5.47 7.76 -6.02
CA ILE A 58 5.71 8.76 -4.98
C ILE A 58 6.79 9.78 -5.37
N VAL A 59 7.86 9.36 -6.07
CA VAL A 59 8.96 10.26 -6.47
C VAL A 59 8.50 11.46 -7.31
N ARG A 60 7.31 11.36 -7.92
CA ARG A 60 6.67 12.46 -8.65
C ARG A 60 6.03 13.50 -7.77
N LYS A 61 5.88 13.23 -6.47
CA LYS A 61 5.11 14.05 -5.52
C LYS A 61 3.70 14.36 -6.05
N PRO A 62 2.90 13.31 -6.35
CA PRO A 62 1.58 13.48 -6.97
C PRO A 62 0.60 14.17 -6.01
N ASP A 63 -0.35 14.94 -6.56
CA ASP A 63 -1.50 15.46 -5.80
C ASP A 63 -2.57 14.39 -5.57
N VAL A 64 -2.63 13.39 -6.46
CA VAL A 64 -3.52 12.23 -6.37
C VAL A 64 -2.70 10.95 -6.52
N LEU A 65 -2.78 10.05 -5.53
CA LEU A 65 -2.12 8.74 -5.52
C LEU A 65 -3.18 7.64 -5.53
N ILE A 66 -3.13 6.76 -6.53
CA ILE A 66 -4.02 5.60 -6.63
C ILE A 66 -3.21 4.34 -6.36
N LEU A 67 -3.64 3.58 -5.35
CA LEU A 67 -3.05 2.33 -4.90
C LEU A 67 -4.06 1.19 -5.16
N ASP A 68 -3.97 0.58 -6.34
CA ASP A 68 -4.85 -0.52 -6.75
C ASP A 68 -4.17 -1.85 -6.42
N ASP A 69 -4.74 -2.58 -5.45
CA ASP A 69 -4.23 -3.85 -4.89
C ASP A 69 -2.71 -3.84 -4.57
N SER A 70 -2.19 -2.66 -4.29
CA SER A 70 -0.75 -2.41 -4.19
C SER A 70 -0.13 -2.93 -2.88
N ALA A 71 -0.92 -3.51 -1.98
CA ALA A 71 -0.49 -4.10 -0.71
C ALA A 71 -0.69 -5.63 -0.65
N SER A 72 -1.18 -6.27 -1.70
CA SER A 72 -1.52 -7.72 -1.69
C SER A 72 -0.33 -8.62 -1.41
N ALA A 73 0.89 -8.25 -1.85
CA ALA A 73 2.12 -8.98 -1.59
C ALA A 73 2.92 -8.46 -0.38
N LEU A 74 2.35 -7.52 0.41
CA LEU A 74 2.97 -6.99 1.62
C LEU A 74 2.44 -7.71 2.86
N ASP A 75 3.32 -7.91 3.85
CA ASP A 75 2.90 -8.26 5.19
C ASP A 75 2.20 -7.08 5.89
N PHE A 76 1.44 -7.38 6.95
CA PHE A 76 0.63 -6.37 7.63
C PHE A 76 1.45 -5.23 8.24
N ALA A 77 2.65 -5.51 8.76
CA ALA A 77 3.50 -4.49 9.37
C ALA A 77 4.05 -3.52 8.32
N THR A 78 4.53 -4.06 7.19
CA THR A 78 5.04 -3.25 6.07
C THR A 78 3.91 -2.40 5.45
N ASP A 79 2.70 -2.96 5.27
CA ASP A 79 1.54 -2.22 4.76
C ASP A 79 1.13 -1.08 5.70
N ALA A 80 1.09 -1.32 7.01
CA ALA A 80 0.78 -0.29 8.01
C ALA A 80 1.84 0.83 8.03
N ALA A 81 3.14 0.48 7.96
CA ALA A 81 4.24 1.44 7.91
C ALA A 81 4.18 2.29 6.63
N LEU A 82 3.92 1.67 5.48
CA LEU A 82 3.74 2.34 4.20
C LEU A 82 2.61 3.38 4.26
N ARG A 83 1.43 2.99 4.76
CA ARG A 83 0.29 3.92 4.89
C ARG A 83 0.58 5.08 5.83
N LYS A 84 1.24 4.80 6.97
CA LYS A 84 1.68 5.86 7.89
C LYS A 84 2.63 6.83 7.21
N ALA A 85 3.59 6.33 6.43
CA ALA A 85 4.54 7.16 5.71
C ALA A 85 3.87 8.00 4.61
N ILE A 86 2.92 7.43 3.87
CA ILE A 86 2.16 8.17 2.84
C ILE A 86 1.34 9.31 3.47
N ARG A 87 0.68 9.08 4.61
CA ARG A 87 -0.04 10.14 5.35
C ARG A 87 0.88 11.27 5.82
N GLY A 88 2.14 10.96 6.12
CA GLY A 88 3.16 11.94 6.53
C GLY A 88 3.82 12.70 5.39
N MET A 89 3.41 12.48 4.13
CA MET A 89 3.99 13.20 2.99
C MET A 89 3.70 14.69 3.04
N ASN A 90 4.73 15.52 2.82
CA ASN A 90 4.64 16.98 2.89
C ASN A 90 3.63 17.59 1.91
N ASN A 91 3.38 16.92 0.77
CA ASN A 91 2.42 17.41 -0.24
C ASN A 91 0.99 16.92 0.01
N SER A 92 0.74 16.14 1.07
CA SER A 92 -0.60 15.70 1.49
C SER A 92 -1.49 15.23 0.32
N PRO A 93 -1.09 14.21 -0.45
CA PRO A 93 -1.84 13.79 -1.63
C PRO A 93 -3.23 13.25 -1.24
N THR A 94 -4.22 13.42 -2.12
CA THR A 94 -5.44 12.63 -2.04
C THR A 94 -5.13 11.19 -2.42
N VAL A 95 -5.41 10.23 -1.51
CA VAL A 95 -5.06 8.83 -1.70
C VAL A 95 -6.30 7.98 -1.92
N PHE A 96 -6.36 7.28 -3.06
CA PHE A 96 -7.35 6.24 -3.33
C PHE A 96 -6.70 4.88 -3.12
N ILE A 97 -7.30 4.07 -2.25
CA ILE A 97 -6.84 2.70 -1.98
C ILE A 97 -7.93 1.72 -2.42
N VAL A 98 -7.62 0.88 -3.38
CA VAL A 98 -8.47 -0.26 -3.75
C VAL A 98 -7.87 -1.50 -3.11
N SER A 99 -8.63 -2.15 -2.24
CA SER A 99 -8.15 -3.32 -1.51
C SER A 99 -9.31 -4.22 -1.11
N GLN A 100 -9.06 -5.52 -1.10
CA GLN A 100 -9.95 -6.51 -0.50
C GLN A 100 -9.67 -6.69 1.00
N ARG A 101 -8.60 -6.08 1.54
CA ARG A 101 -8.23 -6.18 2.96
C ARG A 101 -8.88 -5.07 3.77
N ALA A 102 -9.87 -5.40 4.60
CA ALA A 102 -10.53 -4.43 5.48
C ALA A 102 -9.51 -3.70 6.40
N ALA A 103 -8.51 -4.42 6.92
CA ALA A 103 -7.43 -3.85 7.73
C ALA A 103 -6.67 -2.72 7.03
N SER A 104 -6.59 -2.73 5.69
CA SER A 104 -5.94 -1.69 4.91
C SER A 104 -6.77 -0.41 4.80
N LEU A 105 -8.08 -0.49 5.07
CA LEU A 105 -9.04 0.59 4.82
C LEU A 105 -9.59 1.20 6.11
N MET A 106 -9.44 0.55 7.28
CA MET A 106 -10.03 0.98 8.56
C MET A 106 -9.77 2.44 8.95
N TYR A 107 -8.66 3.00 8.48
CA TYR A 107 -8.25 4.37 8.79
C TYR A 107 -8.47 5.35 7.64
N ALA A 108 -9.22 4.96 6.61
CA ALA A 108 -9.59 5.88 5.53
C ALA A 108 -10.65 6.87 6.02
N ASP A 109 -10.60 8.10 5.51
CA ASP A 109 -11.58 9.14 5.82
C ASP A 109 -12.96 8.80 5.25
N LEU A 110 -12.97 8.05 4.14
CA LEU A 110 -14.18 7.55 3.49
C LEU A 110 -13.90 6.19 2.87
N ILE A 111 -14.77 5.22 3.13
CA ILE A 111 -14.78 3.90 2.52
C ILE A 111 -16.01 3.77 1.62
N ILE A 112 -15.82 3.29 0.41
CA ILE A 112 -16.90 2.96 -0.52
C ILE A 112 -16.88 1.44 -0.68
N VAL A 113 -17.98 0.78 -0.30
CA VAL A 113 -18.16 -0.67 -0.43
C VAL A 113 -18.88 -0.95 -1.74
N LEU A 114 -18.27 -1.79 -2.57
CA LEU A 114 -18.84 -2.22 -3.84
C LEU A 114 -19.25 -3.68 -3.77
N ASP A 115 -20.46 -3.97 -4.24
CA ASP A 115 -21.01 -5.32 -4.40
C ASP A 115 -21.72 -5.41 -5.74
N ASP A 116 -21.41 -6.41 -6.54
CA ASP A 116 -21.95 -6.59 -7.91
C ASP A 116 -21.92 -5.31 -8.76
N GLY A 117 -20.83 -4.52 -8.66
CA GLY A 117 -20.66 -3.27 -9.42
C GLY A 117 -21.54 -2.12 -8.94
N LYS A 118 -22.20 -2.25 -7.80
CA LYS A 118 -23.02 -1.20 -7.17
C LYS A 118 -22.43 -0.78 -5.83
N VAL A 119 -22.73 0.44 -5.41
CA VAL A 119 -22.36 0.91 -4.06
C VAL A 119 -23.32 0.27 -3.06
N ALA A 120 -22.79 -0.63 -2.21
CA ALA A 120 -23.50 -1.27 -1.12
C ALA A 120 -23.48 -0.43 0.17
N GLY A 121 -22.43 0.39 0.36
CA GLY A 121 -22.32 1.28 1.53
C GLY A 121 -21.23 2.32 1.32
N MET A 122 -21.34 3.43 2.07
CA MET A 122 -20.36 4.52 2.06
C MET A 122 -20.32 5.16 3.45
N GLY A 123 -19.12 5.35 3.98
CA GLY A 123 -18.92 5.94 5.32
C GLY A 123 -17.54 5.62 5.89
N THR A 124 -17.33 5.94 7.15
CA THR A 124 -16.18 5.54 7.93
C THR A 124 -16.25 4.05 8.30
N HIS A 125 -15.17 3.51 8.83
CA HIS A 125 -15.11 2.12 9.31
C HIS A 125 -16.24 1.81 10.31
N ASP A 126 -16.39 2.65 11.33
CA ASP A 126 -17.37 2.43 12.40
C ASP A 126 -18.81 2.54 11.88
N GLU A 127 -19.09 3.50 11.00
CA GLU A 127 -20.41 3.66 10.38
C GLU A 127 -20.77 2.45 9.52
N LEU A 128 -19.81 1.92 8.77
CA LEU A 128 -20.05 0.75 7.92
C LEU A 128 -20.20 -0.55 8.73
N LEU A 129 -19.45 -0.71 9.81
CA LEU A 129 -19.67 -1.84 10.74
C LEU A 129 -21.06 -1.83 11.35
N ALA A 130 -21.61 -0.64 11.62
CA ALA A 130 -22.95 -0.51 12.20
C ALA A 130 -24.08 -0.67 11.17
N ASN A 131 -23.87 -0.23 9.91
CA ASN A 131 -24.97 0.00 8.97
C ASN A 131 -24.83 -0.73 7.61
N CYS A 132 -23.69 -1.42 7.33
CA CYS A 132 -23.46 -2.10 6.06
C CYS A 132 -23.13 -3.59 6.29
N GLU A 133 -24.11 -4.45 6.03
CA GLU A 133 -23.97 -5.90 6.22
C GLU A 133 -22.82 -6.48 5.40
N VAL A 134 -22.69 -6.08 4.12
CA VAL A 134 -21.62 -6.51 3.23
C VAL A 134 -20.23 -6.17 3.81
N TYR A 135 -20.06 -4.96 4.33
CA TYR A 135 -18.79 -4.56 4.94
C TYR A 135 -18.48 -5.36 6.21
N LYS A 136 -19.48 -5.58 7.03
CA LYS A 136 -19.38 -6.36 8.26
C LYS A 136 -18.98 -7.81 7.98
N GLU A 137 -19.62 -8.45 7.02
CA GLU A 137 -19.26 -9.81 6.60
C GLU A 137 -17.81 -9.91 6.12
N ILE A 138 -17.36 -8.95 5.27
CA ILE A 138 -15.97 -8.87 4.79
C ILE A 138 -15.02 -8.73 5.97
N TYR A 139 -15.30 -7.81 6.89
CA TYR A 139 -14.47 -7.55 8.06
C TYR A 139 -14.38 -8.80 8.95
N GLU A 140 -15.51 -9.35 9.37
CA GLU A 140 -15.56 -10.53 10.24
C GLU A 140 -14.87 -11.75 9.61
N SER A 141 -15.04 -11.98 8.31
CA SER A 141 -14.40 -13.11 7.61
C SER A 141 -12.86 -13.06 7.67
N GLN A 142 -12.29 -11.86 7.73
CA GLN A 142 -10.84 -11.67 7.77
C GLN A 142 -10.27 -11.74 9.19
N PHE A 143 -11.01 -11.26 10.20
CA PHE A 143 -10.54 -11.24 11.58
C PHE A 143 -10.86 -12.55 12.34
N LYS A 144 -11.98 -13.22 12.06
CA LYS A 144 -12.27 -14.55 12.64
C LYS A 144 -11.26 -15.61 12.19
N LYS A 145 -10.69 -15.51 10.98
CA LYS A 145 -9.63 -16.42 10.53
C LYS A 145 -8.31 -16.19 11.28
N ALA A 146 -7.98 -14.96 11.62
CA ALA A 146 -6.76 -14.64 12.36
C ALA A 146 -6.77 -15.24 13.78
N ASP A 147 -7.91 -15.24 14.46
CA ASP A 147 -8.07 -15.83 15.80
C ASP A 147 -8.01 -17.37 15.79
N SER A 148 -8.40 -18.01 14.69
CA SER A 148 -8.35 -19.47 14.57
C SER A 148 -6.97 -20.02 14.19
N GLU A 149 -6.09 -19.22 13.59
CA GLU A 149 -4.71 -19.61 13.25
C GLU A 149 -3.69 -19.23 14.34
N GLY A 150 -4.05 -18.35 15.28
CA GLY A 150 -3.20 -17.94 16.41
C GLY A 150 -3.31 -18.83 17.65
N GLY A 151 -4.09 -19.89 17.62
CA GLY A 151 -4.41 -20.74 18.78
C GLY A 151 -3.67 -22.07 18.86
N VAL A 152 -2.48 -22.22 18.26
CA VAL A 152 -1.62 -23.41 18.47
C VAL A 152 -0.19 -22.98 18.76
N ALA A 153 0.12 -22.82 20.02
CA ALA A 153 1.48 -22.85 20.56
C ALA A 153 1.42 -23.47 21.96
#